data_f65a4694b54eb6c1403f5e3b3e12b2c3
#
_entry.id   f65a4694b54eb6c1403f5e3b3e12b2c3
#
_cell.length_a   1.000
_cell.length_b   1.000
_cell.length_c   1.000
_cell.angle_alpha   90.00
_cell.angle_beta   90.00
_cell.angle_gamma   90.00
#
_symmetry.space_group_name_H-M   'P 1'
#
loop_
_entity.id
_entity.type
_entity.pdbx_description
1 polymer ?
#
loop_
_entity_poly.entity_id
_entity_poly.type
_entity_poly.pdbx_seq_one_letter_code
_entity_poly.pdbx_strand_id
1 'polypeptide(L)'
;MLNFLPLDARHKLWRLATRILPVLAVCQLIPFTDAAEREPYDDRYCTTCHGTDGRGNEGIEAPRLAGMEDWYLRRQLENFRAGIRGYHPMDTAGIAMRPMAKLTDDSIADIVAWVGSWDYQPAEITTEGDVQSGELLYGVCATCHGMDAKGNAAMGAPALAGQNDWYLVTQLSNFVAGYRGRHEDDRYGQQMAAMVGTLTDESAIRDVVAYINSLEAR
;
A
#
# COMPACT_ATOMS: atom_id res chain seq x y z
N MET A 1 -73.42 53.40 -42.79
CA MET A 1 -73.85 51.99 -42.88
C MET A 1 -73.05 51.20 -41.93
N LEU A 2 -73.66 50.91 -40.76
CA LEU A 2 -73.08 50.13 -39.71
C LEU A 2 -73.36 48.63 -39.97
N ASN A 3 -72.32 47.85 -40.22
CA ASN A 3 -72.49 46.40 -40.31
C ASN A 3 -72.08 45.78 -38.97
N PHE A 4 -73.09 45.15 -38.38
CA PHE A 4 -72.99 44.34 -37.16
C PHE A 4 -72.19 43.09 -37.41
N LEU A 5 -71.15 42.85 -36.57
CA LEU A 5 -70.48 41.54 -36.48
C LEU A 5 -71.27 40.66 -35.51
N PRO A 6 -71.43 39.37 -35.78
CA PRO A 6 -72.24 38.50 -34.96
C PRO A 6 -71.57 38.15 -33.65
N LEU A 7 -72.38 38.02 -32.59
CA LEU A 7 -72.05 37.75 -31.18
C LEU A 7 -71.33 36.45 -30.87
N ASP A 8 -71.06 35.66 -31.86
CA ASP A 8 -70.54 34.30 -31.66
C ASP A 8 -69.00 34.22 -31.56
N ALA A 9 -68.28 35.29 -31.89
CA ALA A 9 -66.83 35.35 -31.82
C ALA A 9 -66.26 35.61 -30.43
N ARG A 10 -67.09 36.06 -29.45
CA ARG A 10 -66.60 36.40 -28.11
C ARG A 10 -66.52 35.21 -27.15
N HIS A 11 -67.21 34.15 -27.43
CA HIS A 11 -67.18 32.96 -26.56
C HIS A 11 -66.05 31.98 -26.84
N LYS A 12 -65.37 32.08 -27.97
CA LYS A 12 -64.27 31.19 -28.33
C LYS A 12 -62.89 31.61 -27.79
N LEU A 13 -62.77 32.87 -27.43
CA LEU A 13 -61.51 33.41 -26.91
C LEU A 13 -61.30 33.16 -25.41
N TRP A 14 -62.35 32.84 -24.65
CA TRP A 14 -62.25 32.66 -23.20
C TRP A 14 -62.03 31.18 -22.78
N ARG A 15 -62.09 30.25 -23.71
CA ARG A 15 -61.85 28.82 -23.44
C ARG A 15 -60.43 28.36 -23.71
N LEU A 16 -59.55 29.23 -24.25
CA LEU A 16 -58.14 28.93 -24.47
C LEU A 16 -57.20 29.42 -23.38
N ALA A 17 -57.72 30.24 -22.44
CA ALA A 17 -56.93 30.82 -21.36
C ALA A 17 -56.81 30.00 -20.08
N THR A 18 -57.48 28.84 -19.99
CA THR A 18 -57.54 28.05 -18.73
C THR A 18 -56.91 26.67 -18.80
N ARG A 19 -56.03 26.42 -19.80
CA ARG A 19 -55.26 25.15 -19.89
C ARG A 19 -53.76 25.35 -19.90
N ILE A 20 -53.25 26.48 -19.41
CA ILE A 20 -51.85 26.57 -18.97
C ILE A 20 -51.86 26.06 -17.52
N LEU A 21 -51.92 24.76 -17.36
CA LEU A 21 -51.47 24.13 -16.13
C LEU A 21 -50.00 24.48 -15.98
N PRO A 22 -49.57 24.92 -14.79
CA PRO A 22 -48.19 25.14 -14.51
C PRO A 22 -47.48 23.80 -14.61
N VAL A 23 -46.68 23.61 -15.64
CA VAL A 23 -45.51 22.72 -15.58
C VAL A 23 -44.53 23.40 -14.64
N LEU A 24 -44.98 23.60 -13.38
CA LEU A 24 -44.14 23.94 -12.29
C LEU A 24 -43.41 22.65 -11.92
N ALA A 25 -42.15 22.58 -12.45
CA ALA A 25 -41.01 22.28 -11.62
C ALA A 25 -41.26 21.19 -10.57
N VAL A 26 -41.43 19.98 -11.03
CA VAL A 26 -40.86 18.87 -10.29
C VAL A 26 -39.38 18.93 -10.65
N CYS A 27 -38.70 19.91 -10.07
CA CYS A 27 -37.28 19.82 -9.82
C CYS A 27 -37.19 18.70 -8.76
N GLN A 28 -37.25 17.45 -9.24
CA GLN A 28 -36.89 16.32 -8.42
C GLN A 28 -35.46 16.60 -8.04
N LEU A 29 -35.28 16.89 -6.75
CA LEU A 29 -34.01 16.72 -6.10
C LEU A 29 -33.62 15.26 -6.36
N ILE A 30 -32.95 15.02 -7.48
CA ILE A 30 -32.21 13.81 -7.69
C ILE A 30 -31.22 13.86 -6.54
N PRO A 31 -31.30 12.96 -5.55
CA PRO A 31 -30.24 12.87 -4.58
C PRO A 31 -28.99 12.64 -5.43
N PHE A 32 -28.01 13.51 -5.32
CA PHE A 32 -26.65 13.21 -5.74
C PHE A 32 -26.18 12.08 -4.81
N THR A 33 -26.61 10.87 -5.09
CA THR A 33 -25.96 9.65 -4.63
C THR A 33 -24.88 9.34 -5.62
N ASP A 34 -23.98 10.27 -5.79
CA ASP A 34 -22.73 9.98 -6.49
C ASP A 34 -21.60 9.81 -5.47
N ALA A 35 -21.82 8.85 -4.56
CA ALA A 35 -20.74 7.94 -4.27
C ALA A 35 -20.83 6.89 -5.39
N ALA A 36 -20.27 7.17 -6.56
CA ALA A 36 -19.92 6.11 -7.47
C ALA A 36 -19.18 5.09 -6.61
N GLU A 37 -19.76 3.90 -6.44
CA GLU A 37 -19.06 2.77 -5.85
C GLU A 37 -17.80 2.66 -6.69
N ARG A 38 -16.68 3.14 -6.12
CA ARG A 38 -15.39 3.04 -6.76
C ARG A 38 -15.15 1.55 -6.87
N GLU A 39 -15.11 1.01 -8.10
CA GLU A 39 -14.75 -0.39 -8.32
C GLU A 39 -13.52 -0.70 -7.49
N PRO A 40 -13.48 -1.85 -6.80
CA PRO A 40 -12.33 -2.23 -6.01
C PRO A 40 -11.07 -2.08 -6.86
N TYR A 41 -10.03 -1.46 -6.30
CA TYR A 41 -8.77 -1.29 -6.99
C TYR A 41 -8.23 -2.67 -7.41
N ASP A 42 -8.15 -2.92 -8.71
CA ASP A 42 -7.59 -4.14 -9.32
C ASP A 42 -6.35 -3.73 -10.11
N ASP A 43 -5.23 -3.52 -9.43
CA ASP A 43 -3.96 -3.25 -10.08
C ASP A 43 -3.16 -4.54 -10.28
N ARG A 44 -3.35 -5.12 -11.45
CA ARG A 44 -2.61 -6.33 -11.87
C ARG A 44 -1.10 -6.11 -11.97
N TYR A 45 -0.63 -4.88 -12.00
CA TYR A 45 0.81 -4.59 -12.04
C TYR A 45 1.51 -5.07 -10.78
N CYS A 46 0.95 -4.83 -9.59
CA CYS A 46 1.52 -5.31 -8.34
C CYS A 46 1.62 -6.83 -8.31
N THR A 47 0.54 -7.52 -8.68
CA THR A 47 0.45 -8.99 -8.67
C THR A 47 1.34 -9.66 -9.72
N THR A 48 1.70 -8.97 -10.81
CA THR A 48 2.64 -9.49 -11.82
C THR A 48 4.01 -9.81 -11.21
N CYS A 49 4.47 -8.99 -10.27
CA CYS A 49 5.76 -9.18 -9.61
C CYS A 49 5.61 -9.82 -8.23
N HIS A 50 4.65 -9.36 -7.42
CA HIS A 50 4.49 -9.77 -6.04
C HIS A 50 3.64 -11.05 -5.84
N GLY A 51 3.21 -11.69 -6.95
CA GLY A 51 2.34 -12.87 -6.93
C GLY A 51 0.86 -12.49 -6.85
N THR A 52 -0.02 -13.33 -7.41
CA THR A 52 -1.47 -13.10 -7.47
C THR A 52 -2.14 -13.04 -6.10
N ASP A 53 -1.51 -13.64 -5.10
CA ASP A 53 -1.90 -13.69 -3.70
C ASP A 53 -0.97 -12.87 -2.79
N GLY A 54 -0.07 -12.10 -3.37
CA GLY A 54 0.87 -11.24 -2.66
C GLY A 54 1.92 -11.97 -1.83
N ARG A 55 2.26 -13.23 -2.14
CA ARG A 55 3.28 -14.01 -1.40
C ARG A 55 4.71 -13.64 -1.71
N GLY A 56 4.92 -12.82 -2.74
CA GLY A 56 6.24 -12.48 -3.24
C GLY A 56 6.74 -13.43 -4.32
N ASN A 57 7.87 -13.07 -4.92
CA ASN A 57 8.54 -13.84 -5.96
C ASN A 57 10.06 -13.63 -5.83
N GLU A 58 10.76 -14.63 -5.32
CA GLU A 58 12.21 -14.58 -5.10
C GLU A 58 12.96 -14.38 -6.42
N GLY A 59 12.51 -15.03 -7.51
CA GLY A 59 13.20 -15.00 -8.79
C GLY A 59 13.35 -13.59 -9.40
N ILE A 60 12.54 -12.63 -8.95
CA ILE A 60 12.62 -11.20 -9.34
C ILE A 60 12.74 -10.28 -8.13
N GLU A 61 13.07 -10.82 -6.97
CA GLU A 61 13.28 -10.10 -5.71
C GLU A 61 12.08 -9.23 -5.26
N ALA A 62 10.86 -9.62 -5.65
CA ALA A 62 9.65 -8.92 -5.26
C ALA A 62 9.07 -9.53 -3.97
N PRO A 63 9.09 -8.80 -2.84
CA PRO A 63 8.72 -9.36 -1.54
C PRO A 63 7.23 -9.62 -1.41
N ARG A 64 6.87 -10.37 -0.37
CA ARG A 64 5.51 -10.50 0.11
C ARG A 64 4.93 -9.13 0.46
N LEU A 65 3.68 -8.93 0.05
CA LEU A 65 2.85 -7.80 0.45
C LEU A 65 1.70 -8.24 1.37
N ALA A 66 1.14 -9.45 1.18
CA ALA A 66 0.07 -9.97 2.02
C ALA A 66 0.50 -10.05 3.49
N GLY A 67 -0.30 -9.48 4.39
CA GLY A 67 0.00 -9.39 5.82
C GLY A 67 0.97 -8.27 6.21
N MET A 68 1.43 -7.44 5.25
CA MET A 68 2.21 -6.25 5.56
C MET A 68 1.30 -5.18 6.19
N GLU A 69 1.77 -4.51 7.23
CA GLU A 69 0.98 -3.47 7.89
C GLU A 69 0.71 -2.29 6.95
N ASP A 70 -0.52 -1.80 6.93
CA ASP A 70 -1.01 -0.73 6.07
C ASP A 70 -0.13 0.52 6.14
N TRP A 71 0.22 0.93 7.37
CA TRP A 71 1.05 2.11 7.61
C TRP A 71 2.48 1.96 7.04
N TYR A 72 3.03 0.72 7.08
CA TYR A 72 4.35 0.44 6.57
C TYR A 72 4.34 0.37 5.03
N LEU A 73 3.39 -0.35 4.45
CA LEU A 73 3.21 -0.42 2.99
C LEU A 73 3.05 0.99 2.39
N ARG A 74 2.17 1.81 2.97
CA ARG A 74 1.99 3.21 2.57
C ARG A 74 3.32 3.96 2.59
N ARG A 75 4.04 3.93 3.69
CA ARG A 75 5.33 4.61 3.83
C ARG A 75 6.36 4.12 2.80
N GLN A 76 6.38 2.82 2.48
CA GLN A 76 7.30 2.32 1.47
C GLN A 76 6.96 2.83 0.07
N LEU A 77 5.69 2.84 -0.32
CA LEU A 77 5.24 3.39 -1.59
C LEU A 77 5.57 4.89 -1.70
N GLU A 78 5.32 5.65 -0.66
CA GLU A 78 5.67 7.07 -0.59
C GLU A 78 7.19 7.29 -0.70
N ASN A 79 8.01 6.49 -0.02
CA ASN A 79 9.46 6.55 -0.08
C ASN A 79 10.01 6.19 -1.48
N PHE A 80 9.43 5.21 -2.17
CA PHE A 80 9.80 4.90 -3.55
C PHE A 80 9.39 6.03 -4.49
N ARG A 81 8.19 6.60 -4.34
CA ARG A 81 7.70 7.73 -5.11
C ARG A 81 8.58 8.96 -4.97
N ALA A 82 9.00 9.25 -3.76
CA ALA A 82 9.88 10.38 -3.45
C ALA A 82 11.37 10.13 -3.83
N GLY A 83 11.72 8.88 -4.21
CA GLY A 83 13.11 8.53 -4.50
C GLY A 83 13.99 8.32 -3.26
N ILE A 84 13.40 8.31 -2.08
CA ILE A 84 14.07 8.05 -0.79
C ILE A 84 14.54 6.59 -0.72
N ARG A 85 13.72 5.66 -1.22
CA ARG A 85 14.09 4.25 -1.36
C ARG A 85 14.39 3.92 -2.82
N GLY A 86 15.32 3.01 -3.08
CA GLY A 86 15.79 2.71 -4.43
C GLY A 86 16.65 3.84 -5.03
N TYR A 87 17.29 4.68 -4.19
CA TYR A 87 18.16 5.77 -4.65
C TYR A 87 19.56 5.29 -5.02
N HIS A 88 20.04 4.25 -4.34
CA HIS A 88 21.39 3.74 -4.52
C HIS A 88 21.46 2.81 -5.75
N PRO A 89 22.50 2.94 -6.63
CA PRO A 89 22.57 2.14 -7.86
C PRO A 89 22.71 0.63 -7.62
N MET A 90 23.14 0.20 -6.44
CA MET A 90 23.21 -1.22 -6.07
C MET A 90 21.93 -1.78 -5.46
N ASP A 91 20.92 -0.95 -5.14
CA ASP A 91 19.57 -1.39 -4.72
C ASP A 91 18.71 -1.62 -5.96
N THR A 92 19.04 -2.66 -6.74
CA THR A 92 18.41 -2.95 -8.04
C THR A 92 16.90 -3.21 -7.91
N ALA A 93 16.49 -3.97 -6.90
CA ALA A 93 15.06 -4.23 -6.62
C ALA A 93 14.32 -2.94 -6.19
N GLY A 94 14.97 -2.11 -5.35
CA GLY A 94 14.42 -0.81 -4.98
C GLY A 94 14.29 0.15 -6.16
N ILE A 95 15.26 0.15 -7.07
CA ILE A 95 15.22 0.94 -8.33
C ILE A 95 14.03 0.48 -9.18
N ALA A 96 13.81 -0.83 -9.32
CA ALA A 96 12.69 -1.38 -10.09
C ALA A 96 11.31 -0.95 -9.53
N MET A 97 11.20 -0.74 -8.22
CA MET A 97 9.96 -0.27 -7.57
C MET A 97 9.66 1.22 -7.80
N ARG A 98 10.65 2.07 -8.06
CA ARG A 98 10.43 3.53 -8.22
C ARG A 98 9.45 3.89 -9.34
N PRO A 99 9.53 3.34 -10.55
CA PRO A 99 8.54 3.62 -11.59
C PRO A 99 7.15 3.11 -11.23
N MET A 100 7.04 2.00 -10.49
CA MET A 100 5.76 1.41 -10.05
C MET A 100 5.08 2.28 -8.98
N ALA A 101 5.84 3.04 -8.21
CA ALA A 101 5.34 3.92 -7.16
C ALA A 101 5.01 5.34 -7.64
N LYS A 102 4.94 5.61 -8.95
CA LYS A 102 4.46 6.89 -9.50
C LYS A 102 2.94 7.00 -9.40
N LEU A 103 2.44 7.07 -8.18
CA LEU A 103 1.04 6.97 -7.79
C LEU A 103 0.56 8.28 -7.16
N THR A 104 -0.74 8.55 -7.23
CA THR A 104 -1.38 9.60 -6.42
C THR A 104 -1.56 9.12 -4.97
N ASP A 105 -1.88 10.03 -4.05
CA ASP A 105 -2.17 9.66 -2.66
C ASP A 105 -3.42 8.76 -2.56
N ASP A 106 -4.44 9.03 -3.38
CA ASP A 106 -5.64 8.20 -3.48
C ASP A 106 -5.31 6.80 -3.99
N SER A 107 -4.49 6.68 -5.03
CA SER A 107 -4.05 5.37 -5.55
C SER A 107 -3.25 4.59 -4.50
N ILE A 108 -2.39 5.25 -3.73
CA ILE A 108 -1.67 4.59 -2.61
C ILE A 108 -2.67 4.12 -1.55
N ALA A 109 -3.69 4.92 -1.22
CA ALA A 109 -4.71 4.52 -0.26
C ALA A 109 -5.50 3.30 -0.73
N ASP A 110 -5.92 3.29 -2.00
CA ASP A 110 -6.65 2.18 -2.61
C ASP A 110 -5.80 0.90 -2.67
N ILE A 111 -4.51 1.00 -3.05
CA ILE A 111 -3.58 -0.14 -3.05
C ILE A 111 -3.39 -0.72 -1.63
N VAL A 112 -3.19 0.14 -0.64
CA VAL A 112 -3.02 -0.30 0.75
C VAL A 112 -4.26 -1.05 1.24
N ALA A 113 -5.46 -0.52 0.99
CA ALA A 113 -6.70 -1.17 1.35
C ALA A 113 -6.89 -2.52 0.61
N TRP A 114 -6.55 -2.56 -0.68
CA TRP A 114 -6.63 -3.77 -1.49
C TRP A 114 -5.67 -4.86 -0.99
N VAL A 115 -4.39 -4.53 -0.78
CA VAL A 115 -3.39 -5.47 -0.24
C VAL A 115 -3.78 -5.94 1.16
N GLY A 116 -4.33 -5.05 2.01
CA GLY A 116 -4.84 -5.39 3.33
C GLY A 116 -5.99 -6.39 3.33
N SER A 117 -6.68 -6.57 2.18
CA SER A 117 -7.74 -7.56 2.00
C SER A 117 -7.23 -8.95 1.61
N TRP A 118 -5.93 -9.11 1.33
CA TRP A 118 -5.37 -10.39 0.90
C TRP A 118 -5.16 -11.34 2.09
N ASP A 119 -5.49 -12.61 1.86
CA ASP A 119 -5.29 -13.64 2.87
C ASP A 119 -3.79 -13.86 3.13
N TYR A 120 -3.41 -13.70 4.40
CA TYR A 120 -2.06 -14.01 4.83
C TYR A 120 -1.83 -15.52 4.82
N GLN A 121 -0.69 -15.93 4.25
CA GLN A 121 -0.19 -17.30 4.31
C GLN A 121 1.29 -17.24 4.74
N PRO A 122 1.78 -18.11 5.62
CA PRO A 122 3.19 -18.14 6.01
C PRO A 122 4.14 -18.20 4.80
N ALA A 123 5.30 -17.53 4.91
CA ALA A 123 6.35 -17.66 3.91
C ALA A 123 7.01 -19.03 4.00
N GLU A 124 7.49 -19.52 2.86
CA GLU A 124 8.40 -20.67 2.86
C GLU A 124 9.73 -20.26 3.49
N ILE A 125 10.31 -21.15 4.30
CA ILE A 125 11.63 -20.96 4.88
C ILE A 125 12.64 -21.47 3.88
N THR A 126 13.47 -20.58 3.33
CA THR A 126 14.50 -20.91 2.33
C THR A 126 15.91 -20.60 2.83
N THR A 127 16.03 -19.78 3.89
CA THR A 127 17.30 -19.37 4.47
C THR A 127 17.70 -20.30 5.60
N GLU A 128 18.88 -20.91 5.50
CA GLU A 128 19.52 -21.67 6.56
C GLU A 128 20.39 -20.76 7.42
N GLY A 129 20.39 -20.97 8.75
CA GLY A 129 21.22 -20.25 9.71
C GLY A 129 21.13 -20.87 11.09
N ASP A 130 22.03 -20.49 11.99
CA ASP A 130 22.03 -20.92 13.39
C ASP A 130 21.02 -20.10 14.19
N VAL A 131 19.87 -20.72 14.52
CA VAL A 131 18.78 -20.07 15.29
C VAL A 131 19.26 -19.59 16.66
N GLN A 132 20.19 -20.32 17.33
CA GLN A 132 20.67 -19.97 18.66
C GLN A 132 21.58 -18.74 18.62
N SER A 133 22.48 -18.67 17.64
CA SER A 133 23.29 -17.49 17.34
C SER A 133 22.40 -16.31 16.95
N GLY A 134 21.39 -16.54 16.11
CA GLY A 134 20.41 -15.54 15.70
C GLY A 134 19.60 -14.95 16.85
N GLU A 135 19.22 -15.76 17.84
CA GLU A 135 18.53 -15.29 19.06
C GLU A 135 19.37 -14.26 19.82
N LEU A 136 20.65 -14.51 19.96
CA LEU A 136 21.57 -13.58 20.64
C LEU A 136 21.71 -12.26 19.87
N LEU A 137 21.83 -12.35 18.54
CA LEU A 137 21.92 -11.18 17.66
C LEU A 137 20.62 -10.37 17.61
N TYR A 138 19.47 -11.06 17.68
CA TYR A 138 18.15 -10.43 17.64
C TYR A 138 17.84 -9.53 18.84
N GLY A 139 18.53 -9.70 19.95
CA GLY A 139 18.29 -8.94 21.17
C GLY A 139 18.24 -7.42 20.99
N VAL A 140 19.11 -6.87 20.11
CA VAL A 140 19.10 -5.43 19.78
C VAL A 140 17.91 -5.07 18.87
N CYS A 141 17.48 -5.96 17.98
CA CYS A 141 16.38 -5.76 17.05
C CYS A 141 15.03 -5.74 17.77
N ALA A 142 14.90 -6.59 18.80
CA ALA A 142 13.70 -6.74 19.61
C ALA A 142 13.24 -5.43 20.28
N THR A 143 14.17 -4.51 20.55
CA THR A 143 13.85 -3.19 21.14
C THR A 143 12.84 -2.41 20.31
N CYS A 144 12.92 -2.53 18.99
CA CYS A 144 12.01 -1.83 18.06
C CYS A 144 11.00 -2.79 17.41
N HIS A 145 11.44 -3.99 17.01
CA HIS A 145 10.61 -4.94 16.27
C HIS A 145 9.80 -5.90 17.17
N GLY A 146 9.94 -5.79 18.50
CA GLY A 146 9.28 -6.69 19.47
C GLY A 146 10.02 -8.02 19.63
N MET A 147 9.81 -8.67 20.77
CA MET A 147 10.39 -9.98 21.06
C MET A 147 9.83 -11.08 20.16
N ASP A 148 8.64 -10.87 19.61
CA ASP A 148 7.91 -11.75 18.71
C ASP A 148 8.06 -11.34 17.24
N ALA A 149 8.90 -10.36 16.95
CA ALA A 149 9.13 -9.77 15.63
C ALA A 149 7.85 -9.27 14.91
N LYS A 150 6.78 -8.95 15.66
CA LYS A 150 5.52 -8.43 15.11
C LYS A 150 5.50 -6.92 14.89
N GLY A 151 6.64 -6.26 15.15
CA GLY A 151 6.81 -4.84 14.90
C GLY A 151 6.22 -3.93 15.98
N ASN A 152 6.42 -2.63 15.76
CA ASN A 152 5.89 -1.56 16.61
C ASN A 152 5.66 -0.30 15.79
N ALA A 153 4.41 -0.03 15.45
CA ALA A 153 4.04 1.13 14.64
C ALA A 153 4.44 2.47 15.29
N ALA A 154 4.39 2.58 16.64
CA ALA A 154 4.78 3.80 17.33
C ALA A 154 6.29 4.12 17.20
N MET A 155 7.11 3.09 17.00
CA MET A 155 8.54 3.22 16.72
C MET A 155 8.85 3.24 15.22
N GLY A 156 7.85 3.05 14.37
CA GLY A 156 8.02 2.95 12.93
C GLY A 156 8.73 1.68 12.48
N ALA A 157 8.77 0.66 13.33
CA ALA A 157 9.42 -0.63 13.08
C ALA A 157 8.39 -1.66 12.60
N PRO A 158 8.50 -2.16 11.35
CA PRO A 158 7.53 -3.12 10.81
C PRO A 158 7.68 -4.51 11.42
N ALA A 159 6.66 -5.35 11.25
CA ALA A 159 6.76 -6.77 11.47
C ALA A 159 7.84 -7.39 10.58
N LEU A 160 8.61 -8.31 11.15
CA LEU A 160 9.61 -9.11 10.44
C LEU A 160 9.15 -10.55 10.32
N ALA A 161 8.46 -11.07 11.37
CA ALA A 161 7.84 -12.39 11.33
C ALA A 161 6.85 -12.48 10.16
N GLY A 162 6.92 -13.59 9.42
CA GLY A 162 6.05 -13.84 8.27
C GLY A 162 6.46 -13.20 6.96
N GLN A 163 7.50 -12.39 6.94
CA GLN A 163 8.06 -11.89 5.67
C GLN A 163 8.95 -12.95 5.02
N ASN A 164 9.14 -12.87 3.70
CA ASN A 164 10.08 -13.76 2.99
C ASN A 164 11.50 -13.60 3.60
N ASP A 165 12.11 -14.71 3.94
CA ASP A 165 13.42 -14.73 4.58
C ASP A 165 14.55 -14.25 3.66
N TRP A 166 14.55 -14.66 2.40
CA TRP A 166 15.47 -14.14 1.38
C TRP A 166 15.36 -12.61 1.25
N TYR A 167 14.14 -12.04 1.40
CA TYR A 167 13.95 -10.60 1.38
C TYR A 167 14.51 -9.94 2.63
N LEU A 168 14.34 -10.53 3.82
CA LEU A 168 14.95 -10.04 5.05
C LEU A 168 16.48 -10.04 4.93
N VAL A 169 17.07 -11.12 4.41
CA VAL A 169 18.52 -11.20 4.13
C VAL A 169 18.95 -10.07 3.20
N THR A 170 18.26 -9.89 2.08
CA THR A 170 18.57 -8.82 1.10
C THR A 170 18.48 -7.44 1.75
N GLN A 171 17.43 -7.17 2.54
CA GLN A 171 17.26 -5.85 3.15
C GLN A 171 18.31 -5.57 4.23
N LEU A 172 18.62 -6.54 5.09
CA LEU A 172 19.69 -6.41 6.08
C LEU A 172 21.05 -6.17 5.40
N SER A 173 21.35 -6.94 4.36
CA SER A 173 22.56 -6.75 3.55
C SER A 173 22.63 -5.34 2.93
N ASN A 174 21.51 -4.84 2.40
CA ASN A 174 21.43 -3.48 1.85
C ASN A 174 21.65 -2.39 2.91
N PHE A 175 21.16 -2.59 4.14
CA PHE A 175 21.41 -1.67 5.23
C PHE A 175 22.89 -1.72 5.69
N VAL A 176 23.47 -2.91 5.82
CA VAL A 176 24.91 -3.07 6.16
C VAL A 176 25.81 -2.44 5.11
N ALA A 177 25.52 -2.68 3.83
CA ALA A 177 26.28 -2.12 2.72
C ALA A 177 26.04 -0.61 2.48
N GLY A 178 25.04 -0.02 3.15
CA GLY A 178 24.68 1.39 2.98
C GLY A 178 23.89 1.68 1.69
N TYR A 179 23.38 0.66 1.01
CA TYR A 179 22.51 0.82 -0.17
C TYR A 179 21.10 1.28 0.21
N ARG A 180 20.71 1.03 1.46
CA ARG A 180 19.46 1.47 2.08
C ARG A 180 19.72 2.22 3.39
N GLY A 181 18.86 3.19 3.74
CA GLY A 181 18.92 3.92 4.99
C GLY A 181 20.01 5.00 5.07
N ARG A 182 20.51 5.51 3.93
CA ARG A 182 21.49 6.59 3.86
C ARG A 182 20.95 7.87 3.19
N HIS A 183 19.71 7.84 2.68
CA HIS A 183 19.07 9.04 2.15
C HIS A 183 18.78 10.02 3.29
N GLU A 184 19.00 11.32 3.08
CA GLU A 184 18.82 12.35 4.12
C GLU A 184 17.41 12.43 4.69
N ASP A 185 16.38 12.13 3.87
CA ASP A 185 14.98 12.13 4.26
C ASP A 185 14.50 10.77 4.80
N ASP A 186 15.35 9.71 4.80
CA ASP A 186 14.97 8.38 5.30
C ASP A 186 15.20 8.24 6.80
N ARG A 187 14.45 8.99 7.61
CA ARG A 187 14.61 8.97 9.07
C ARG A 187 14.60 7.57 9.67
N TYR A 188 13.64 6.73 9.26
CA TYR A 188 13.51 5.38 9.80
C TYR A 188 14.56 4.41 9.23
N GLY A 189 14.90 4.56 7.96
CA GLY A 189 16.00 3.81 7.36
C GLY A 189 17.34 4.14 7.97
N GLN A 190 17.60 5.41 8.33
CA GLN A 190 18.82 5.81 9.05
C GLN A 190 18.91 5.18 10.44
N GLN A 191 17.76 5.11 11.17
CA GLN A 191 17.72 4.41 12.46
C GLN A 191 18.05 2.92 12.27
N MET A 192 17.42 2.26 11.28
CA MET A 192 17.72 0.85 10.99
C MET A 192 19.17 0.64 10.58
N ALA A 193 19.74 1.51 9.72
CA ALA A 193 21.14 1.45 9.29
C ALA A 193 22.13 1.58 10.48
N ALA A 194 21.74 2.30 11.54
CA ALA A 194 22.55 2.39 12.76
C ALA A 194 22.49 1.10 13.60
N MET A 195 21.36 0.36 13.52
CA MET A 195 21.16 -0.86 14.35
C MET A 195 21.83 -2.10 13.74
N VAL A 196 22.01 -2.17 12.43
CA VAL A 196 22.62 -3.34 11.77
C VAL A 196 24.12 -3.49 11.97
N GLY A 197 24.77 -2.57 12.67
CA GLY A 197 26.22 -2.61 12.94
C GLY A 197 26.70 -3.84 13.73
N THR A 198 25.79 -4.59 14.35
CA THR A 198 26.07 -5.87 15.02
C THR A 198 26.14 -7.06 14.05
N LEU A 199 25.67 -6.90 12.83
CA LEU A 199 25.67 -7.91 11.77
C LEU A 199 26.98 -7.77 10.97
N THR A 200 28.02 -8.46 11.41
CA THR A 200 29.40 -8.27 10.90
C THR A 200 29.68 -8.96 9.58
N ASP A 201 28.88 -9.96 9.24
CA ASP A 201 29.05 -10.79 8.04
C ASP A 201 27.72 -11.41 7.59
N GLU A 202 27.76 -12.11 6.47
CA GLU A 202 26.59 -12.76 5.88
C GLU A 202 26.02 -13.88 6.78
N SER A 203 26.86 -14.58 7.52
CA SER A 203 26.42 -15.63 8.46
C SER A 203 25.56 -15.02 9.56
N ALA A 204 25.99 -13.91 10.18
CA ALA A 204 25.23 -13.21 11.21
C ALA A 204 23.86 -12.72 10.68
N ILE A 205 23.79 -12.29 9.42
CA ILE A 205 22.52 -11.92 8.78
C ILE A 205 21.61 -13.15 8.64
N ARG A 206 22.14 -14.27 8.15
CA ARG A 206 21.36 -15.51 8.00
C ARG A 206 20.89 -16.06 9.34
N ASP A 207 21.73 -16.03 10.35
CA ASP A 207 21.41 -16.52 11.68
C ASP A 207 20.25 -15.72 12.30
N VAL A 208 20.31 -14.38 12.23
CA VAL A 208 19.22 -13.55 12.77
C VAL A 208 17.92 -13.75 11.99
N VAL A 209 17.97 -13.97 10.67
CA VAL A 209 16.78 -14.27 9.86
C VAL A 209 16.23 -15.64 10.18
N ALA A 210 17.07 -16.68 10.37
CA ALA A 210 16.65 -18.01 10.80
C ALA A 210 15.94 -17.96 12.16
N TYR A 211 16.44 -17.14 13.10
CA TYR A 211 15.74 -16.92 14.37
C TYR A 211 14.37 -16.24 14.15
N ILE A 212 14.28 -15.18 13.35
CA ILE A 212 13.01 -14.50 13.04
C ILE A 212 12.00 -15.49 12.47
N ASN A 213 12.40 -16.35 11.55
CA ASN A 213 11.54 -17.39 10.98
C ASN A 213 11.05 -18.39 12.04
N SER A 214 11.86 -18.67 13.05
CA SER A 214 11.47 -19.55 14.17
C SER A 214 10.37 -18.94 15.03
N LEU A 215 10.23 -17.62 15.07
CA LEU A 215 9.21 -16.90 15.84
C LEU A 215 7.81 -17.00 15.22
N GLU A 216 7.69 -17.12 13.92
CA GLU A 216 6.40 -17.25 13.24
C GLU A 216 5.69 -18.57 13.56
N ALA A 217 6.44 -19.62 13.84
CA ALA A 217 5.93 -20.95 14.15
C ALA A 217 5.38 -21.10 15.59
N ARG A 218 5.37 -20.03 16.38
CA ARG A 218 4.95 -20.07 17.80
C ARG A 218 3.59 -19.42 18.05
#